data_6cfb15ddda8e7f1f03e448505922861e
#
_entry.id   6cfb15ddda8e7f1f03e448505922861e
#
_cell.length_a   1.000
_cell.length_b   1.000
_cell.length_c   1.000
_cell.angle_alpha   90.00
_cell.angle_beta   90.00
_cell.angle_gamma   90.00
#
_symmetry.space_group_name_H-M   'P 1'
#
loop_
_entity.id
_entity.type
_entity.pdbx_description
1 polymer ?
#
loop_
_entity_poly.entity_id
_entity_poly.type
_entity_poly.pdbx_seq_one_letter_code
_entity_poly.pdbx_strand_id
1 'polypeptide(L)'
;MKRLLIIDGSNLLFQMFFGMPARITGSDGKGIWGTLGFTGAVIRMIKMTAPTHIIAVFDGEHENARTETDADYKANRPDFSSVPEDENPFSQLPDIYSALDFMGIRRYETEDCETDDIIASYAKVCAGEYDIVISSHDSDFFQLIGENVRVLRYRGDKSVLCDIDYVLSKTGVMPAGYADFKCLTGDGSDNIKGISGVGPKTAAKLINTYKTLDGLLENVENIEKESLRKAISEGKDRLLKNRRLIQLSGNCKTPINPEEATFSGRSFRTGEVLSAIGLK
;
A
#
# COMPACT_ATOMS: atom_id res chain seq x y z
N MET A 1 -0.73 5.16 24.44
CA MET A 1 0.16 5.02 23.28
C MET A 1 -0.48 5.81 22.14
N LYS A 2 0.29 6.62 21.41
CA LYS A 2 -0.20 7.35 20.23
C LYS A 2 -0.59 6.34 19.15
N ARG A 3 -1.64 6.61 18.39
CA ARG A 3 -2.09 5.77 17.27
C ARG A 3 -2.06 6.56 15.99
N LEU A 4 -1.26 6.09 15.02
CA LEU A 4 -1.10 6.71 13.72
C LEU A 4 -1.84 5.87 12.65
N LEU A 5 -2.82 6.49 12.00
CA LEU A 5 -3.43 5.96 10.79
C LEU A 5 -2.72 6.57 9.58
N ILE A 6 -2.10 5.75 8.75
CA ILE A 6 -1.52 6.15 7.48
C ILE A 6 -2.44 5.63 6.38
N ILE A 7 -2.96 6.54 5.57
CA ILE A 7 -3.87 6.20 4.47
C ILE A 7 -3.07 6.26 3.17
N ASP A 8 -3.01 5.14 2.47
CA ASP A 8 -2.62 5.07 1.07
C ASP A 8 -3.76 5.68 0.23
N GLY A 9 -3.62 6.96 -0.05
CA GLY A 9 -4.67 7.78 -0.64
C GLY A 9 -4.99 7.39 -2.07
N SER A 10 -3.97 7.12 -2.88
CA SER A 10 -4.16 6.68 -4.27
C SER A 10 -4.84 5.32 -4.34
N ASN A 11 -4.39 4.34 -3.55
CA ASN A 11 -5.04 3.03 -3.48
C ASN A 11 -6.50 3.13 -3.04
N LEU A 12 -6.80 3.94 -2.02
CA LEU A 12 -8.16 4.16 -1.55
C LEU A 12 -9.02 4.87 -2.61
N LEU A 13 -8.47 5.87 -3.32
CA LEU A 13 -9.18 6.55 -4.41
C LEU A 13 -9.60 5.56 -5.49
N PHE A 14 -8.66 4.77 -5.99
CA PHE A 14 -8.96 3.76 -7.02
C PHE A 14 -10.00 2.74 -6.53
N GLN A 15 -9.84 2.26 -5.29
CA GLN A 15 -10.80 1.33 -4.68
C GLN A 15 -12.21 1.93 -4.63
N MET A 16 -12.35 3.18 -4.23
CA MET A 16 -13.66 3.83 -4.12
C MET A 16 -14.22 4.22 -5.47
N PHE A 17 -13.40 4.74 -6.37
CA PHE A 17 -13.85 5.14 -7.70
C PHE A 17 -14.42 3.98 -8.52
N PHE A 18 -13.71 2.84 -8.54
CA PHE A 18 -14.12 1.65 -9.30
C PHE A 18 -15.02 0.69 -8.50
N GLY A 19 -14.97 0.76 -7.18
CA GLY A 19 -15.70 -0.16 -6.30
C GLY A 19 -17.07 0.31 -5.84
N MET A 20 -17.44 1.57 -6.09
CA MET A 20 -18.76 2.08 -5.73
C MET A 20 -19.84 1.43 -6.61
N PRO A 21 -20.99 0.99 -6.02
CA PRO A 21 -22.03 0.27 -6.74
C PRO A 21 -22.83 1.15 -7.71
N ALA A 22 -22.76 2.48 -7.55
CA ALA A 22 -23.45 3.44 -8.39
C ALA A 22 -22.58 4.66 -8.66
N ARG A 23 -22.67 5.20 -9.88
CA ARG A 23 -22.07 6.46 -10.26
C ARG A 23 -23.02 7.60 -9.84
N ILE A 24 -22.67 8.26 -8.73
CA ILE A 24 -23.46 9.34 -8.14
C ILE A 24 -22.91 10.66 -8.68
N THR A 25 -23.81 11.54 -9.13
CA THR A 25 -23.49 12.90 -9.57
C THR A 25 -23.97 13.92 -8.56
N GLY A 26 -23.22 15.01 -8.42
CA GLY A 26 -23.63 16.17 -7.66
C GLY A 26 -24.71 16.99 -8.37
N SER A 27 -25.19 18.04 -7.72
CA SER A 27 -26.20 18.95 -8.29
C SER A 27 -25.74 19.73 -9.53
N ASP A 28 -24.43 19.81 -9.75
CA ASP A 28 -23.77 20.41 -10.92
C ASP A 28 -23.56 19.42 -12.08
N GLY A 29 -23.97 18.16 -11.91
CA GLY A 29 -23.82 17.10 -12.90
C GLY A 29 -22.46 16.41 -12.90
N LYS A 30 -21.51 16.85 -12.05
CA LYS A 30 -20.19 16.19 -11.91
C LYS A 30 -20.30 14.90 -11.11
N GLY A 31 -19.48 13.93 -11.48
CA GLY A 31 -19.35 12.69 -10.73
C GLY A 31 -18.71 12.92 -9.36
N ILE A 32 -19.36 12.45 -8.29
CA ILE A 32 -18.86 12.60 -6.91
C ILE A 32 -18.70 11.27 -6.17
N TRP A 33 -18.95 10.14 -6.84
CA TRP A 33 -19.00 8.82 -6.18
C TRP A 33 -17.67 8.40 -5.56
N GLY A 34 -16.53 8.72 -6.18
CA GLY A 34 -15.21 8.45 -5.63
C GLY A 34 -14.96 9.26 -4.38
N THR A 35 -15.25 10.58 -4.40
CA THR A 35 -15.15 11.49 -3.25
C THR A 35 -16.09 11.06 -2.12
N LEU A 36 -17.33 10.70 -2.44
CA LEU A 36 -18.30 10.18 -1.48
C LEU A 36 -17.81 8.89 -0.82
N GLY A 37 -17.34 7.94 -1.63
CA GLY A 37 -16.82 6.66 -1.17
C GLY A 37 -15.57 6.82 -0.33
N PHE A 38 -14.61 7.63 -0.80
CA PHE A 38 -13.36 7.94 -0.11
C PHE A 38 -13.62 8.56 1.27
N THR A 39 -14.41 9.63 1.31
CA THR A 39 -14.77 10.33 2.55
C THR A 39 -15.47 9.39 3.52
N GLY A 40 -16.44 8.61 3.04
CA GLY A 40 -17.14 7.61 3.85
C GLY A 40 -16.21 6.53 4.40
N ALA A 41 -15.25 6.07 3.60
CA ALA A 41 -14.24 5.10 4.00
C ALA A 41 -13.32 5.67 5.09
N VAL A 42 -12.80 6.88 4.90
CA VAL A 42 -11.95 7.56 5.91
C VAL A 42 -12.68 7.70 7.24
N ILE A 43 -13.93 8.17 7.23
CA ILE A 43 -14.74 8.30 8.46
C ILE A 43 -14.93 6.95 9.16
N ARG A 44 -15.16 5.88 8.41
CA ARG A 44 -15.28 4.52 8.98
C ARG A 44 -13.95 4.02 9.53
N MET A 45 -12.84 4.23 8.83
CA MET A 45 -11.51 3.86 9.31
C MET A 45 -11.13 4.59 10.59
N ILE A 46 -11.47 5.88 10.73
CA ILE A 46 -11.31 6.65 11.96
C ILE A 46 -12.07 5.97 13.11
N LYS A 47 -13.32 5.56 12.88
CA LYS A 47 -14.12 4.86 13.90
C LYS A 47 -13.55 3.50 14.28
N MET A 48 -13.00 2.76 13.30
CA MET A 48 -12.44 1.42 13.51
C MET A 48 -11.11 1.46 14.27
N THR A 49 -10.25 2.43 13.95
CA THR A 49 -8.86 2.47 14.47
C THR A 49 -8.71 3.46 15.64
N ALA A 50 -9.66 4.38 15.83
CA ALA A 50 -9.62 5.45 16.83
C ALA A 50 -8.25 6.13 16.89
N PRO A 51 -7.75 6.70 15.78
CA PRO A 51 -6.42 7.25 15.69
C PRO A 51 -6.30 8.56 16.47
N THR A 52 -5.09 8.86 16.96
CA THR A 52 -4.73 10.18 17.52
C THR A 52 -4.01 11.04 16.48
N HIS A 53 -3.48 10.42 15.42
CA HIS A 53 -2.77 11.06 14.33
C HIS A 53 -3.17 10.41 13.00
N ILE A 54 -3.32 11.22 11.95
CA ILE A 54 -3.71 10.72 10.61
C ILE A 54 -2.88 11.42 9.55
N ILE A 55 -2.31 10.64 8.63
CA ILE A 55 -1.61 11.12 7.44
C ILE A 55 -2.19 10.39 6.24
N ALA A 56 -2.52 11.12 5.17
CA ALA A 56 -2.86 10.56 3.88
C ALA A 56 -1.73 10.84 2.88
N VAL A 57 -1.26 9.81 2.18
CA VAL A 57 -0.19 9.92 1.18
C VAL A 57 -0.76 9.56 -0.18
N PHE A 58 -0.46 10.38 -1.18
CA PHE A 58 -0.91 10.20 -2.57
C PHE A 58 0.29 10.13 -3.51
N ASP A 59 0.14 9.39 -4.60
CA ASP A 59 1.12 9.39 -5.68
C ASP A 59 1.12 10.74 -6.39
N GLY A 60 2.31 11.30 -6.58
CA GLY A 60 2.51 12.48 -7.40
C GLY A 60 2.97 12.14 -8.82
N GLU A 61 3.00 13.16 -9.67
CA GLU A 61 3.50 13.05 -11.04
C GLU A 61 5.03 13.18 -11.05
N HIS A 62 5.75 12.08 -10.90
CA HIS A 62 7.22 12.06 -10.98
C HIS A 62 7.73 10.75 -11.58
N GLU A 63 8.94 10.80 -12.14
CA GLU A 63 9.62 9.60 -12.62
C GLU A 63 9.94 8.66 -11.45
N ASN A 64 9.76 7.38 -11.69
CA ASN A 64 9.91 6.37 -10.68
C ASN A 64 11.26 5.66 -10.83
N ALA A 65 12.11 5.70 -9.80
CA ALA A 65 13.41 5.02 -9.79
C ALA A 65 13.32 3.50 -10.05
N ARG A 66 12.16 2.87 -9.77
CA ARG A 66 11.94 1.46 -10.08
C ARG A 66 11.71 1.21 -11.56
N THR A 67 11.08 2.15 -12.28
CA THR A 67 10.95 2.06 -13.75
C THR A 67 12.28 2.19 -14.46
N GLU A 68 13.25 2.91 -13.90
CA GLU A 68 14.63 2.92 -14.39
C GLU A 68 15.32 1.55 -14.22
N THR A 69 14.96 0.80 -13.17
CA THR A 69 15.49 -0.55 -12.92
C THR A 69 14.88 -1.59 -13.85
N ASP A 70 13.61 -1.45 -14.18
CA ASP A 70 12.86 -2.33 -15.09
C ASP A 70 11.75 -1.58 -15.81
N ALA A 71 11.87 -1.39 -17.12
CA ALA A 71 10.85 -0.75 -17.95
C ALA A 71 9.50 -1.53 -17.97
N ASP A 72 9.53 -2.82 -17.66
CA ASP A 72 8.33 -3.66 -17.56
C ASP A 72 7.60 -3.49 -16.22
N TYR A 73 8.23 -2.85 -15.20
CA TYR A 73 7.63 -2.62 -13.89
C TYR A 73 6.40 -1.73 -14.01
N LYS A 74 5.28 -2.22 -13.50
CA LYS A 74 3.97 -1.54 -13.57
C LYS A 74 3.48 -1.16 -14.99
N ALA A 75 4.14 -1.67 -16.06
CA ALA A 75 3.78 -1.35 -17.46
C ALA A 75 2.38 -1.85 -17.87
N ASN A 76 1.77 -2.73 -17.08
CA ASN A 76 0.39 -3.21 -17.25
C ASN A 76 -0.66 -2.29 -16.61
N ARG A 77 -0.27 -1.19 -15.96
CA ARG A 77 -1.21 -0.23 -15.37
C ARG A 77 -1.85 0.63 -16.45
N PRO A 78 -3.16 0.93 -16.34
CA PRO A 78 -3.82 1.82 -17.30
C PRO A 78 -3.26 3.24 -17.23
N ASP A 79 -3.11 3.86 -18.39
CA ASP A 79 -2.81 5.30 -18.52
C ASP A 79 -4.13 6.09 -18.50
N PHE A 80 -4.26 7.00 -17.56
CA PHE A 80 -5.43 7.86 -17.40
C PHE A 80 -5.28 9.25 -18.02
N SER A 81 -4.15 9.58 -18.66
CA SER A 81 -3.88 10.92 -19.21
C SER A 81 -4.86 11.34 -20.33
N SER A 82 -5.41 10.36 -21.07
CA SER A 82 -6.32 10.57 -22.19
C SER A 82 -7.76 10.09 -21.91
N VAL A 83 -8.05 9.69 -20.66
CA VAL A 83 -9.36 9.15 -20.28
C VAL A 83 -10.33 10.29 -19.95
N PRO A 84 -11.62 10.21 -20.37
CA PRO A 84 -12.63 11.21 -20.02
C PRO A 84 -12.73 11.44 -18.49
N GLU A 85 -13.09 12.67 -18.11
CA GLU A 85 -13.12 13.09 -16.69
C GLU A 85 -13.99 12.18 -15.82
N ASP A 86 -15.12 11.70 -16.35
CA ASP A 86 -16.04 10.78 -15.65
C ASP A 86 -15.53 9.34 -15.54
N GLU A 87 -14.48 9.00 -16.27
CA GLU A 87 -13.78 7.69 -16.19
C GLU A 87 -12.41 7.80 -15.51
N ASN A 88 -11.94 9.01 -15.23
CA ASN A 88 -10.65 9.29 -14.64
C ASN A 88 -10.77 9.47 -13.12
N PRO A 89 -10.21 8.56 -12.29
CA PRO A 89 -10.28 8.68 -10.83
C PRO A 89 -9.63 9.97 -10.32
N PHE A 90 -8.59 10.46 -10.97
CA PHE A 90 -7.88 11.68 -10.56
C PHE A 90 -8.72 12.95 -10.69
N SER A 91 -9.80 12.92 -11.49
CA SER A 91 -10.74 14.04 -11.59
C SER A 91 -11.37 14.45 -10.24
N GLN A 92 -11.41 13.53 -9.28
CA GLN A 92 -12.00 13.76 -7.96
C GLN A 92 -10.98 14.10 -6.86
N LEU A 93 -9.68 14.13 -7.18
CA LEU A 93 -8.63 14.48 -6.20
C LEU A 93 -8.83 15.86 -5.55
N PRO A 94 -9.17 16.94 -6.28
CA PRO A 94 -9.37 18.26 -5.66
C PRO A 94 -10.45 18.24 -4.58
N ASP A 95 -11.56 17.53 -4.81
CA ASP A 95 -12.65 17.40 -3.86
C ASP A 95 -12.24 16.52 -2.65
N ILE A 96 -11.49 15.45 -2.90
CA ILE A 96 -10.93 14.59 -1.84
C ILE A 96 -9.96 15.38 -0.96
N TYR A 97 -9.11 16.20 -1.57
CA TYR A 97 -8.18 17.05 -0.83
C TYR A 97 -8.93 18.07 0.03
N SER A 98 -9.96 18.71 -0.52
CA SER A 98 -10.83 19.62 0.22
C SER A 98 -11.54 18.93 1.39
N ALA A 99 -11.97 17.67 1.20
CA ALA A 99 -12.60 16.88 2.25
C ALA A 99 -11.61 16.54 3.38
N LEU A 100 -10.39 16.15 3.06
CA LEU A 100 -9.33 15.88 4.04
C LEU A 100 -8.96 17.15 4.81
N ASP A 101 -8.81 18.29 4.13
CA ASP A 101 -8.50 19.57 4.73
C ASP A 101 -9.63 20.01 5.69
N PHE A 102 -10.91 19.87 5.32
CA PHE A 102 -12.06 20.14 6.19
C PHE A 102 -12.08 19.23 7.43
N MET A 103 -11.68 17.97 7.28
CA MET A 103 -11.57 17.03 8.40
C MET A 103 -10.33 17.27 9.28
N GLY A 104 -9.41 18.17 8.88
CA GLY A 104 -8.16 18.43 9.58
C GLY A 104 -7.15 17.29 9.44
N ILE A 105 -7.21 16.52 8.34
CA ILE A 105 -6.30 15.42 8.05
C ILE A 105 -5.15 15.93 7.18
N ARG A 106 -3.92 15.74 7.66
CA ARG A 106 -2.72 16.08 6.88
C ARG A 106 -2.57 15.14 5.69
N ARG A 107 -2.27 15.70 4.53
CA ARG A 107 -2.00 14.97 3.30
C ARG A 107 -0.69 15.39 2.67
N TYR A 108 -0.10 14.47 1.92
CA TYR A 108 1.11 14.68 1.13
C TYR A 108 0.98 13.99 -0.21
N GLU A 109 1.38 14.68 -1.26
CA GLU A 109 1.54 14.13 -2.60
C GLU A 109 3.04 13.97 -2.85
N THR A 110 3.45 12.77 -3.30
CA THR A 110 4.87 12.41 -3.37
C THR A 110 5.58 13.16 -4.50
N GLU A 111 6.83 13.57 -4.25
CA GLU A 111 7.65 14.34 -5.19
C GLU A 111 8.83 13.53 -5.74
N ASP A 112 9.52 12.76 -4.87
CA ASP A 112 10.78 12.08 -5.21
C ASP A 112 10.75 10.56 -4.97
N CYS A 113 9.86 10.09 -4.10
CA CYS A 113 9.75 8.69 -3.71
C CYS A 113 8.37 8.14 -4.05
N GLU A 114 8.24 6.83 -4.24
CA GLU A 114 6.93 6.20 -4.32
C GLU A 114 6.16 6.33 -3.00
N THR A 115 4.83 6.39 -3.08
CA THR A 115 3.93 6.41 -1.91
C THR A 115 4.25 5.28 -0.95
N ASP A 116 4.53 4.08 -1.47
CA ASP A 116 4.84 2.89 -0.68
C ASP A 116 6.11 3.08 0.18
N ASP A 117 7.15 3.72 -0.38
CA ASP A 117 8.41 3.98 0.32
C ASP A 117 8.27 5.11 1.35
N ILE A 118 7.44 6.11 1.08
CA ILE A 118 7.09 7.15 2.07
C ILE A 118 6.33 6.52 3.25
N ILE A 119 5.34 5.68 2.98
CA ILE A 119 4.58 4.96 4.03
C ILE A 119 5.50 4.05 4.84
N ALA A 120 6.41 3.32 4.18
CA ALA A 120 7.41 2.50 4.85
C ALA A 120 8.34 3.34 5.74
N SER A 121 8.72 4.53 5.30
CA SER A 121 9.56 5.45 6.06
C SER A 121 8.84 5.97 7.31
N TYR A 122 7.55 6.31 7.20
CA TYR A 122 6.73 6.64 8.37
C TYR A 122 6.64 5.46 9.34
N ALA A 123 6.37 4.25 8.84
CA ALA A 123 6.30 3.06 9.69
C ALA A 123 7.59 2.83 10.46
N LYS A 124 8.76 3.04 9.82
CA LYS A 124 10.08 2.90 10.44
C LYS A 124 10.38 4.00 11.46
N VAL A 125 10.14 5.27 11.10
CA VAL A 125 10.45 6.42 11.98
C VAL A 125 9.54 6.45 13.21
N CYS A 126 8.27 6.06 13.05
CA CYS A 126 7.28 6.07 14.12
C CYS A 126 7.29 4.77 14.94
N ALA A 127 8.09 3.76 14.57
CA ALA A 127 8.19 2.51 15.31
C ALA A 127 8.63 2.76 16.77
N GLY A 128 7.95 2.14 17.71
CA GLY A 128 8.25 2.29 19.15
C GLY A 128 7.49 3.41 19.86
N GLU A 129 7.06 4.47 19.16
CA GLU A 129 6.25 5.55 19.75
C GLU A 129 4.76 5.44 19.42
N TYR A 130 4.44 4.91 18.24
CA TYR A 130 3.10 4.81 17.72
C TYR A 130 2.68 3.35 17.52
N ASP A 131 1.39 3.12 17.77
CA ASP A 131 0.66 1.98 17.23
C ASP A 131 0.16 2.37 15.84
N ILE A 132 0.69 1.74 14.78
CA ILE A 132 0.54 2.18 13.40
C ILE A 132 -0.44 1.26 12.67
N VAL A 133 -1.40 1.88 12.00
CA VAL A 133 -2.29 1.18 11.06
C VAL A 133 -2.10 1.80 9.67
N ILE A 134 -1.62 1.01 8.72
CA ILE A 134 -1.53 1.39 7.31
C ILE A 134 -2.81 0.92 6.63
N SER A 135 -3.56 1.83 6.03
CA SER A 135 -4.75 1.49 5.24
C SER A 135 -4.40 1.38 3.77
N SER A 136 -4.28 0.18 3.27
CA SER A 136 -4.05 -0.14 1.85
C SER A 136 -4.51 -1.56 1.51
N HIS A 137 -4.83 -1.79 0.24
CA HIS A 137 -5.02 -3.13 -0.32
C HIS A 137 -3.73 -3.74 -0.88
N ASP A 138 -2.66 -2.95 -0.96
CA ASP A 138 -1.38 -3.46 -1.42
C ASP A 138 -0.80 -4.45 -0.40
N SER A 139 -0.43 -5.62 -0.89
CA SER A 139 0.16 -6.67 -0.06
C SER A 139 1.64 -6.41 0.24
N ASP A 140 2.28 -5.47 -0.47
CA ASP A 140 3.69 -5.16 -0.22
C ASP A 140 3.91 -4.58 1.17
N PHE A 141 2.91 -3.90 1.73
CA PHE A 141 2.94 -3.47 3.12
C PHE A 141 2.98 -4.60 4.15
N PHE A 142 2.73 -5.86 3.77
CA PHE A 142 2.86 -6.98 4.70
C PHE A 142 4.29 -7.17 5.22
N GLN A 143 5.30 -6.73 4.45
CA GLN A 143 6.69 -6.73 4.89
C GLN A 143 6.98 -5.76 6.06
N LEU A 144 6.09 -4.79 6.31
CA LEU A 144 6.21 -3.82 7.39
C LEU A 144 5.51 -4.25 8.69
N ILE A 145 4.68 -5.29 8.63
CA ILE A 145 3.89 -5.76 9.78
C ILE A 145 4.81 -6.26 10.88
N GLY A 146 4.54 -5.79 12.10
CA GLY A 146 5.29 -6.14 13.30
C GLY A 146 4.42 -5.95 14.55
N GLU A 147 5.05 -5.84 15.72
CA GLU A 147 4.34 -5.68 17.00
C GLU A 147 3.47 -4.42 17.02
N ASN A 148 3.96 -3.32 16.43
CA ASN A 148 3.31 -2.02 16.45
C ASN A 148 2.82 -1.55 15.06
N VAL A 149 2.90 -2.40 14.01
CA VAL A 149 2.47 -2.07 12.66
C VAL A 149 1.50 -3.11 12.15
N ARG A 150 0.35 -2.69 11.70
CA ARG A 150 -0.70 -3.52 11.09
C ARG A 150 -1.19 -2.90 9.80
N VAL A 151 -1.74 -3.71 8.91
CA VAL A 151 -2.32 -3.26 7.64
C VAL A 151 -3.83 -3.47 7.67
N LEU A 152 -4.58 -2.41 7.48
CA LEU A 152 -6.04 -2.44 7.35
C LEU A 152 -6.42 -2.55 5.88
N ARG A 153 -6.94 -3.70 5.48
CA ARG A 153 -7.58 -3.91 4.17
C ARG A 153 -9.04 -3.51 4.28
N TYR A 154 -9.33 -2.23 4.00
CA TYR A 154 -10.67 -1.70 4.17
C TYR A 154 -11.66 -2.23 3.12
N ARG A 155 -12.77 -2.83 3.56
CA ARG A 155 -13.90 -3.30 2.74
C ARG A 155 -15.24 -3.11 3.44
N GLY A 156 -15.48 -1.94 4.03
CA GLY A 156 -16.67 -1.70 4.85
C GLY A 156 -16.72 -2.69 6.02
N ASP A 157 -17.83 -3.39 6.19
CA ASP A 157 -18.01 -4.37 7.27
C ASP A 157 -17.18 -5.65 7.10
N LYS A 158 -16.61 -5.87 5.89
CA LYS A 158 -15.72 -6.99 5.59
C LYS A 158 -14.23 -6.61 5.66
N SER A 159 -13.93 -5.48 6.30
CA SER A 159 -12.55 -5.05 6.50
C SER A 159 -11.77 -6.04 7.35
N VAL A 160 -10.48 -6.18 7.03
CA VAL A 160 -9.57 -7.09 7.74
C VAL A 160 -8.37 -6.30 8.23
N LEU A 161 -8.08 -6.40 9.52
CA LEU A 161 -6.84 -5.90 10.11
C LEU A 161 -5.81 -7.02 10.06
N CYS A 162 -4.82 -6.87 9.19
CA CYS A 162 -3.77 -7.85 8.97
C CYS A 162 -2.63 -7.62 9.99
N ASP A 163 -2.30 -8.64 10.73
CA ASP A 163 -1.21 -8.73 11.69
C ASP A 163 -0.22 -9.83 11.29
N ILE A 164 0.71 -10.16 12.18
CA ILE A 164 1.72 -11.21 11.97
C ILE A 164 1.05 -12.56 11.68
N ASP A 165 0.03 -12.93 12.46
CA ASP A 165 -0.65 -14.22 12.32
C ASP A 165 -1.43 -14.29 10.99
N TYR A 166 -2.01 -13.18 10.56
CA TYR A 166 -2.67 -13.10 9.27
C TYR A 166 -1.68 -13.38 8.13
N VAL A 167 -0.52 -12.71 8.10
CA VAL A 167 0.50 -12.91 7.06
C VAL A 167 0.99 -14.36 7.07
N LEU A 168 1.36 -14.88 8.24
CA LEU A 168 1.84 -16.25 8.41
C LEU A 168 0.80 -17.26 7.92
N SER A 169 -0.48 -17.09 8.27
CA SER A 169 -1.56 -17.98 7.84
C SER A 169 -1.81 -17.97 6.33
N LYS A 170 -1.59 -16.83 5.67
CA LYS A 170 -1.84 -16.67 4.23
C LYS A 170 -0.68 -17.10 3.35
N THR A 171 0.55 -16.87 3.80
CA THR A 171 1.76 -17.03 2.97
C THR A 171 2.68 -18.14 3.44
N GLY A 172 2.57 -18.53 4.71
CA GLY A 172 3.47 -19.48 5.35
C GLY A 172 4.83 -18.90 5.74
N VAL A 173 5.01 -17.57 5.63
CA VAL A 173 6.23 -16.87 6.05
C VAL A 173 5.90 -15.75 7.05
N MET A 174 6.85 -15.41 7.90
CA MET A 174 6.77 -14.24 8.76
C MET A 174 6.83 -12.96 7.91
N PRO A 175 6.25 -11.82 8.36
CA PRO A 175 6.31 -10.55 7.66
C PRO A 175 7.71 -10.14 7.19
N ALA A 176 8.74 -10.33 8.03
CA ALA A 176 10.13 -10.04 7.69
C ALA A 176 10.67 -10.83 6.49
N GLY A 177 10.09 -11.99 6.17
CA GLY A 177 10.44 -12.79 4.99
C GLY A 177 9.53 -12.55 3.78
N TYR A 178 8.54 -11.65 3.90
CA TYR A 178 7.52 -11.49 2.88
C TYR A 178 8.07 -10.95 1.55
N ALA A 179 8.96 -9.96 1.59
CA ALA A 179 9.60 -9.42 0.39
C ALA A 179 10.40 -10.50 -0.35
N ASP A 180 11.19 -11.29 0.37
CA ASP A 180 11.97 -12.40 -0.20
C ASP A 180 11.07 -13.51 -0.78
N PHE A 181 9.94 -13.79 -0.09
CA PHE A 181 8.91 -14.70 -0.60
C PHE A 181 8.34 -14.19 -1.93
N LYS A 182 8.01 -12.89 -2.05
CA LYS A 182 7.53 -12.28 -3.29
C LYS A 182 8.60 -12.27 -4.38
N CYS A 183 9.88 -12.11 -4.06
CA CYS A 183 10.96 -12.25 -5.04
C CYS A 183 10.94 -13.60 -5.76
N LEU A 184 10.64 -14.66 -5.01
CA LEU A 184 10.55 -16.04 -5.54
C LEU A 184 9.27 -16.29 -6.33
N THR A 185 8.13 -15.84 -5.82
CA THR A 185 6.81 -16.09 -6.44
C THR A 185 6.50 -15.12 -7.57
N GLY A 186 7.11 -13.95 -7.58
CA GLY A 186 6.73 -12.82 -8.43
C GLY A 186 5.52 -12.06 -7.91
N ASP A 187 5.19 -10.99 -8.61
CA ASP A 187 3.99 -10.18 -8.41
C ASP A 187 3.32 -9.83 -9.74
N GLY A 188 2.16 -10.41 -9.99
CA GLY A 188 1.41 -10.17 -11.22
C GLY A 188 0.80 -8.76 -11.30
N SER A 189 0.51 -8.11 -10.15
CA SER A 189 -0.03 -6.74 -10.13
C SER A 189 0.99 -5.72 -10.62
N ASP A 190 2.27 -5.96 -10.33
CA ASP A 190 3.38 -5.08 -10.72
C ASP A 190 4.19 -5.62 -11.91
N ASN A 191 3.66 -6.65 -12.59
CA ASN A 191 4.31 -7.30 -13.73
C ASN A 191 5.70 -7.91 -13.40
N ILE A 192 5.92 -8.33 -12.16
CA ILE A 192 7.16 -8.94 -11.69
C ILE A 192 7.08 -10.46 -11.82
N LYS A 193 7.96 -11.05 -12.64
CA LYS A 193 8.01 -12.50 -12.84
C LYS A 193 8.86 -13.17 -11.75
N GLY A 194 8.30 -14.18 -11.09
CA GLY A 194 9.03 -15.03 -10.15
C GLY A 194 9.92 -16.08 -10.85
N ILE A 195 10.37 -17.07 -10.07
CA ILE A 195 11.17 -18.19 -10.57
C ILE A 195 10.25 -19.30 -11.06
N SER A 196 10.48 -19.75 -12.29
CA SER A 196 9.70 -20.84 -12.88
C SER A 196 9.76 -22.11 -12.03
N GLY A 197 8.59 -22.69 -11.77
CA GLY A 197 8.46 -23.88 -10.92
C GLY A 197 8.52 -23.61 -9.42
N VAL A 198 8.61 -22.35 -8.98
CA VAL A 198 8.58 -21.95 -7.57
C VAL A 198 7.23 -21.29 -7.26
N GLY A 199 6.27 -22.11 -6.81
CA GLY A 199 4.98 -21.60 -6.31
C GLY A 199 5.05 -21.22 -4.82
N PRO A 200 3.93 -20.67 -4.25
CA PRO A 200 3.91 -20.15 -2.88
C PRO A 200 4.39 -21.14 -1.81
N LYS A 201 3.97 -22.41 -1.89
CA LYS A 201 4.42 -23.42 -0.91
C LYS A 201 5.92 -23.69 -0.94
N THR A 202 6.50 -23.72 -2.15
CA THR A 202 7.94 -23.92 -2.33
C THR A 202 8.73 -22.69 -1.85
N ALA A 203 8.26 -21.49 -2.21
CA ALA A 203 8.88 -20.23 -1.76
C ALA A 203 8.87 -20.12 -0.22
N ALA A 204 7.71 -20.39 0.42
CA ALA A 204 7.62 -20.37 1.88
C ALA A 204 8.58 -21.39 2.52
N LYS A 205 8.67 -22.61 1.99
CA LYS A 205 9.63 -23.61 2.48
C LYS A 205 11.08 -23.11 2.38
N LEU A 206 11.45 -22.52 1.24
CA LEU A 206 12.80 -22.00 1.02
C LEU A 206 13.13 -20.87 2.01
N ILE A 207 12.26 -19.86 2.14
CA ILE A 207 12.49 -18.73 3.06
C ILE A 207 12.51 -19.19 4.52
N ASN A 208 11.65 -20.10 4.92
CA ASN A 208 11.66 -20.64 6.28
C ASN A 208 12.94 -21.45 6.58
N THR A 209 13.51 -22.13 5.57
CA THR A 209 14.74 -22.92 5.71
C THR A 209 15.97 -22.01 5.75
N TYR A 210 16.11 -21.13 4.77
CA TYR A 210 17.31 -20.31 4.56
C TYR A 210 17.22 -18.89 5.17
N LYS A 211 16.06 -18.52 5.73
CA LYS A 211 15.73 -17.28 6.44
C LYS A 211 15.61 -16.04 5.56
N THR A 212 16.54 -15.85 4.63
CA THR A 212 16.57 -14.69 3.73
C THR A 212 16.87 -15.13 2.29
N LEU A 213 16.65 -14.25 1.33
CA LEU A 213 17.05 -14.47 -0.06
C LEU A 213 18.58 -14.64 -0.18
N ASP A 214 19.36 -13.86 0.59
CA ASP A 214 20.82 -13.98 0.58
C ASP A 214 21.24 -15.35 1.13
N GLY A 215 20.67 -15.77 2.27
CA GLY A 215 20.92 -17.09 2.84
C GLY A 215 20.53 -18.23 1.88
N LEU A 216 19.45 -18.06 1.09
CA LEU A 216 19.10 -19.03 0.06
C LEU A 216 20.14 -19.08 -1.07
N LEU A 217 20.60 -17.91 -1.56
CA LEU A 217 21.56 -17.81 -2.65
C LEU A 217 22.97 -18.31 -2.24
N GLU A 218 23.38 -18.10 -0.99
CA GLU A 218 24.63 -18.61 -0.45
C GLU A 218 24.62 -20.13 -0.27
N ASN A 219 23.44 -20.71 -0.05
CA ASN A 219 23.27 -22.13 0.23
C ASN A 219 22.52 -22.89 -0.89
N VAL A 220 22.53 -22.37 -2.10
CA VAL A 220 21.78 -22.94 -3.22
C VAL A 220 22.16 -24.42 -3.50
N GLU A 221 23.43 -24.79 -3.31
CA GLU A 221 23.91 -26.16 -3.51
C GLU A 221 23.32 -27.15 -2.49
N ASN A 222 22.82 -26.69 -1.35
CA ASN A 222 22.18 -27.52 -0.34
C ASN A 222 20.71 -27.85 -0.67
N ILE A 223 20.16 -27.33 -1.78
CA ILE A 223 18.82 -27.65 -2.23
C ILE A 223 18.82 -29.08 -2.79
N GLU A 224 18.12 -30.01 -2.13
CA GLU A 224 18.08 -31.42 -2.50
C GLU A 224 17.56 -31.67 -3.92
N LYS A 225 16.46 -30.97 -4.28
CA LYS A 225 15.82 -31.14 -5.59
C LYS A 225 16.64 -30.42 -6.66
N GLU A 226 17.31 -31.19 -7.53
CA GLU A 226 18.19 -30.69 -8.60
C GLU A 226 17.51 -29.65 -9.51
N SER A 227 16.29 -29.92 -9.95
CA SER A 227 15.54 -28.98 -10.81
C SER A 227 15.25 -27.63 -10.12
N LEU A 228 15.05 -27.64 -8.81
CA LEU A 228 14.82 -26.43 -8.02
C LEU A 228 16.15 -25.69 -7.80
N ARG A 229 17.22 -26.42 -7.47
CA ARG A 229 18.57 -25.85 -7.33
C ARG A 229 18.98 -25.14 -8.61
N LYS A 230 18.82 -25.81 -9.76
CA LYS A 230 19.10 -25.22 -11.08
C LYS A 230 18.27 -23.96 -11.34
N ALA A 231 16.95 -24.00 -11.09
CA ALA A 231 16.07 -22.86 -11.32
C ALA A 231 16.43 -21.64 -10.46
N ILE A 232 16.81 -21.85 -9.19
CA ILE A 232 17.26 -20.76 -8.30
C ILE A 232 18.63 -20.22 -8.75
N SER A 233 19.58 -21.10 -9.07
CA SER A 233 20.90 -20.70 -9.54
C SER A 233 20.86 -19.88 -10.83
N GLU A 234 20.12 -20.36 -11.84
CA GLU A 234 19.93 -19.65 -13.12
C GLU A 234 19.09 -18.36 -12.96
N GLY A 235 18.20 -18.33 -11.95
CA GLY A 235 17.35 -17.20 -11.66
C GLY A 235 17.95 -16.13 -10.75
N LYS A 236 19.22 -16.24 -10.34
CA LYS A 236 19.87 -15.35 -9.35
C LYS A 236 19.73 -13.87 -9.72
N ASP A 237 20.06 -13.48 -10.93
CA ASP A 237 19.99 -12.08 -11.36
C ASP A 237 18.55 -11.55 -11.31
N ARG A 238 17.58 -12.39 -11.71
CA ARG A 238 16.16 -12.05 -11.58
C ARG A 238 15.74 -11.85 -10.14
N LEU A 239 16.18 -12.72 -9.23
CA LEU A 239 15.87 -12.60 -7.80
C LEU A 239 16.43 -11.30 -7.21
N LEU A 240 17.66 -10.94 -7.55
CA LEU A 240 18.29 -9.70 -7.11
C LEU A 240 17.58 -8.46 -7.70
N LYS A 241 17.13 -8.54 -8.97
CA LYS A 241 16.31 -7.49 -9.58
C LYS A 241 14.95 -7.39 -8.90
N ASN A 242 14.24 -8.50 -8.71
CA ASN A 242 12.95 -8.54 -8.02
C ASN A 242 13.04 -7.91 -6.63
N ARG A 243 14.10 -8.18 -5.87
CA ARG A 243 14.31 -7.58 -4.54
C ARG A 243 14.37 -6.05 -4.61
N ARG A 244 15.04 -5.48 -5.60
CA ARG A 244 15.11 -4.02 -5.77
C ARG A 244 13.74 -3.40 -6.08
N LEU A 245 12.86 -4.15 -6.75
CA LEU A 245 11.52 -3.70 -7.12
C LEU A 245 10.51 -3.88 -5.97
N ILE A 246 10.63 -4.94 -5.17
CA ILE A 246 9.63 -5.37 -4.19
C ILE A 246 9.94 -4.84 -2.78
N GLN A 247 11.23 -4.76 -2.43
CA GLN A 247 11.61 -4.34 -1.08
C GLN A 247 11.35 -2.86 -0.89
N LEU A 248 10.52 -2.53 0.08
CA LEU A 248 10.19 -1.14 0.42
C LEU A 248 11.39 -0.47 1.10
N SER A 249 11.68 0.75 0.69
CA SER A 249 12.75 1.57 1.25
C SER A 249 12.21 2.42 2.40
N GLY A 250 12.53 2.08 3.64
CA GLY A 250 12.19 2.92 4.78
C GLY A 250 13.17 4.11 4.98
N ASN A 251 13.69 4.71 3.92
CA ASN A 251 14.74 5.74 3.99
C ASN A 251 14.35 7.05 3.27
N CYS A 252 13.13 7.17 2.78
CA CYS A 252 12.62 8.43 2.24
C CYS A 252 12.41 9.45 3.37
N LYS A 253 12.51 10.74 3.03
CA LYS A 253 12.15 11.80 3.96
C LYS A 253 10.66 11.71 4.27
N THR A 254 10.30 11.83 5.55
CA THR A 254 8.90 11.94 5.98
C THR A 254 8.51 13.42 5.98
N PRO A 255 7.74 13.89 4.99
CA PRO A 255 7.54 15.34 4.76
C PRO A 255 6.66 16.00 5.81
N ILE A 256 5.76 15.24 6.43
CA ILE A 256 4.93 15.71 7.54
C ILE A 256 5.51 15.14 8.84
N ASN A 257 5.84 16.03 9.79
CA ASN A 257 6.19 15.57 11.14
C ASN A 257 4.96 14.87 11.74
N PRO A 258 5.08 13.61 12.18
CA PRO A 258 3.96 12.87 12.77
C PRO A 258 3.25 13.61 13.90
N GLU A 259 3.98 14.38 14.73
CA GLU A 259 3.42 15.21 15.80
C GLU A 259 2.46 16.31 15.28
N GLU A 260 2.66 16.79 14.06
CA GLU A 260 1.82 17.80 13.43
C GLU A 260 0.57 17.20 12.77
N ALA A 261 0.51 15.88 12.66
CA ALA A 261 -0.62 15.15 12.11
C ALA A 261 -1.67 14.78 13.17
N THR A 262 -1.68 15.47 14.29
CA THR A 262 -2.64 15.26 15.38
C THR A 262 -4.07 15.38 14.87
N PHE A 263 -4.88 14.39 15.16
CA PHE A 263 -6.31 14.38 14.83
C PHE A 263 -7.14 14.76 16.06
N SER A 264 -8.06 15.71 15.88
CA SER A 264 -8.86 16.28 16.97
C SER A 264 -9.86 15.31 17.64
N GLY A 265 -10.03 14.12 17.06
CA GLY A 265 -11.06 13.16 17.50
C GLY A 265 -12.50 13.58 17.14
N ARG A 266 -12.67 14.65 16.35
CA ARG A 266 -13.99 15.10 15.89
C ARG A 266 -14.67 13.99 15.09
N SER A 267 -15.93 13.78 15.38
CA SER A 267 -16.78 12.87 14.61
C SER A 267 -17.40 13.60 13.42
N PHE A 268 -17.37 12.97 12.26
CA PHE A 268 -17.93 13.52 11.02
C PHE A 268 -19.04 12.62 10.48
N ARG A 269 -19.95 13.22 9.70
CA ARG A 269 -20.88 12.53 8.81
C ARG A 269 -20.49 12.82 7.36
N THR A 270 -20.54 11.83 6.49
CA THR A 270 -20.14 12.02 5.08
C THR A 270 -20.88 13.17 4.42
N GLY A 271 -22.21 13.28 4.59
CA GLY A 271 -23.00 14.39 4.04
C GLY A 271 -22.59 15.76 4.59
N GLU A 272 -22.16 15.85 5.87
CA GLU A 272 -21.62 17.09 6.45
C GLU A 272 -20.34 17.54 5.73
N VAL A 273 -19.41 16.61 5.51
CA VAL A 273 -18.15 16.90 4.82
C VAL A 273 -18.40 17.31 3.39
N LEU A 274 -19.22 16.55 2.63
CA LEU A 274 -19.54 16.88 1.24
C LEU A 274 -20.22 18.25 1.11
N SER A 275 -21.17 18.56 1.99
CA SER A 275 -21.82 19.87 2.00
C SER A 275 -20.85 21.01 2.30
N ALA A 276 -19.88 20.80 3.20
CA ALA A 276 -18.89 21.80 3.56
C ALA A 276 -17.92 22.13 2.41
N ILE A 277 -17.65 21.17 1.52
CA ILE A 277 -16.82 21.38 0.33
C ILE A 277 -17.63 21.74 -0.94
N GLY A 278 -18.93 22.02 -0.78
CA GLY A 278 -19.80 22.47 -1.88
C GLY A 278 -20.44 21.37 -2.71
N LEU A 279 -20.21 20.10 -2.38
CA LEU A 279 -20.87 18.96 -3.05
C LEU A 279 -22.23 18.69 -2.38
N LYS A 280 -23.30 18.65 -3.18
CA LYS A 280 -24.69 18.46 -2.73
C LYS A 280 -25.36 17.32 -3.50
#